data_b63f72bbe3946e654f9919d29639ed32
#
_entry.id   b63f72bbe3946e654f9919d29639ed32
#
_cell.length_a   1.000
_cell.length_b   1.000
_cell.length_c   1.000
_cell.angle_alpha   90.00
_cell.angle_beta   90.00
_cell.angle_gamma   90.00
#
_symmetry.space_group_name_H-M   'P 1'
#
loop_
_entity.id
_entity.type
_entity.pdbx_description
1 polymer ?
#
loop_
_entity_poly.entity_id
_entity_poly.type
_entity_poly.pdbx_seq_one_letter_code
_entity_poly.pdbx_strand_id
1 'polypeptide(L)'
;KRMMARRLPTILPDLSIEEALEITKIHSIAGLIEKNVSIVNLRPYRSPHHTISISSLVGGGKIPKPGEISLAHHGVLFLDEFTEFNKNTLEVLRGPLEDKKVTISRVNATLTYPANFMLVAAMNPCPCGYYGSKEKECCCKPEQIKKYRNKISGPLLDRIDLHIEVSGVKY
;
A
#
# COMPACT_ATOMS: atom_id res chain seq x y z
N LYS A 1 3.37 8.39 12.36
CA LYS A 1 3.47 7.96 10.94
C LYS A 1 2.07 7.81 10.34
N ARG A 2 1.20 6.92 10.86
CA ARG A 2 -0.15 6.62 10.33
C ARG A 2 -1.07 7.86 10.21
N MET A 3 -1.06 8.75 11.22
CA MET A 3 -1.87 9.97 11.20
C MET A 3 -1.47 10.89 10.04
N MET A 4 -0.18 11.06 9.77
CA MET A 4 0.34 11.84 8.65
C MET A 4 -0.06 11.22 7.31
N ALA A 5 0.12 9.89 7.15
CA ALA A 5 -0.24 9.20 5.91
C ALA A 5 -1.73 9.36 5.53
N ARG A 6 -2.64 9.39 6.52
CA ARG A 6 -4.07 9.63 6.29
C ARG A 6 -4.40 11.02 5.73
N ARG A 7 -3.47 11.99 5.85
CA ARG A 7 -3.65 13.35 5.32
C ARG A 7 -3.14 13.50 3.90
N LEU A 8 -2.37 12.53 3.39
CA LEU A 8 -1.83 12.61 2.02
C LEU A 8 -2.92 12.81 0.95
N PRO A 9 -4.07 12.09 0.97
CA PRO A 9 -5.11 12.33 -0.02
C PRO A 9 -5.63 13.77 -0.07
N THR A 10 -5.57 14.50 1.06
CA THR A 10 -6.09 15.88 1.15
C THR A 10 -5.15 16.94 0.60
N ILE A 11 -3.91 16.59 0.28
CA ILE A 11 -2.91 17.49 -0.31
C ILE A 11 -2.59 17.13 -1.77
N LEU A 12 -3.12 16.01 -2.26
CA LEU A 12 -3.01 15.65 -3.68
C LEU A 12 -3.97 16.51 -4.51
N PRO A 13 -3.67 16.74 -5.80
CA PRO A 13 -4.58 17.44 -6.70
C PRO A 13 -5.97 16.81 -6.71
N ASP A 14 -6.99 17.62 -6.98
CA ASP A 14 -8.36 17.13 -7.11
C ASP A 14 -8.46 16.06 -8.22
N LEU A 15 -9.45 15.18 -8.10
CA LEU A 15 -9.74 14.17 -9.13
C LEU A 15 -10.30 14.83 -10.38
N SER A 16 -9.85 14.39 -11.55
CA SER A 16 -10.59 14.64 -12.80
C SER A 16 -11.89 13.84 -12.81
N ILE A 17 -12.82 14.20 -13.69
CA ILE A 17 -14.08 13.45 -13.84
C ILE A 17 -13.80 12.02 -14.29
N GLU A 18 -12.83 11.82 -15.18
CA GLU A 18 -12.41 10.50 -15.67
C GLU A 18 -11.84 9.65 -14.53
N GLU A 19 -10.92 10.20 -13.71
CA GLU A 19 -10.36 9.53 -12.54
C GLU A 19 -11.46 9.15 -11.54
N ALA A 20 -12.40 10.05 -11.26
CA ALA A 20 -13.53 9.81 -10.36
C ALA A 20 -14.44 8.68 -10.85
N LEU A 21 -14.70 8.61 -12.16
CA LEU A 21 -15.47 7.53 -12.79
C LEU A 21 -14.74 6.18 -12.71
N GLU A 22 -13.43 6.15 -12.94
CA GLU A 22 -12.63 4.92 -12.80
C GLU A 22 -12.68 4.38 -11.38
N ILE A 23 -12.46 5.23 -10.38
CA ILE A 23 -12.56 4.86 -8.95
C ILE A 23 -13.96 4.33 -8.64
N THR A 24 -15.00 5.05 -9.10
CA THR A 24 -16.40 4.67 -8.84
C THR A 24 -16.72 3.29 -9.42
N LYS A 25 -16.28 2.97 -10.64
CA LYS A 25 -16.44 1.65 -11.25
C LYS A 25 -15.80 0.55 -10.39
N ILE A 26 -14.54 0.75 -9.96
CA ILE A 26 -13.81 -0.25 -9.15
C ILE A 26 -14.52 -0.47 -7.81
N HIS A 27 -14.89 0.63 -7.13
CA HIS A 27 -15.55 0.55 -5.82
C HIS A 27 -16.98 -0.04 -5.93
N SER A 28 -17.68 0.20 -7.04
CA SER A 28 -18.99 -0.42 -7.33
C SER A 28 -18.88 -1.94 -7.49
N ILE A 29 -17.90 -2.42 -8.28
CA ILE A 29 -17.64 -3.85 -8.45
C ILE A 29 -17.28 -4.53 -7.12
N ALA A 30 -16.55 -3.80 -6.25
CA ALA A 30 -16.24 -4.29 -4.90
C ALA A 30 -17.44 -4.28 -3.94
N GLY A 31 -18.53 -3.58 -4.29
CA GLY A 31 -19.70 -3.41 -3.43
C GLY A 31 -19.48 -2.40 -2.30
N LEU A 32 -18.61 -1.42 -2.51
CA LEU A 32 -18.23 -0.40 -1.51
C LEU A 32 -18.92 0.95 -1.72
N ILE A 33 -19.75 1.09 -2.75
CA ILE A 33 -20.51 2.32 -3.00
C ILE A 33 -21.76 2.32 -2.13
N GLU A 34 -21.94 3.35 -1.34
CA GLU A 34 -23.17 3.58 -0.58
C GLU A 34 -24.33 3.96 -1.52
N LYS A 35 -25.57 3.59 -1.13
CA LYS A 35 -26.76 3.76 -1.97
C LYS A 35 -27.01 5.20 -2.47
N ASN A 36 -26.49 6.19 -1.76
CA ASN A 36 -26.69 7.61 -2.05
C ASN A 36 -25.48 8.29 -2.71
N VAL A 37 -24.42 7.54 -3.02
CA VAL A 37 -23.21 8.07 -3.65
C VAL A 37 -23.23 7.72 -5.14
N SER A 38 -23.38 8.74 -5.98
CA SER A 38 -23.36 8.57 -7.44
C SER A 38 -21.94 8.50 -8.00
N ILE A 39 -21.02 9.29 -7.46
CA ILE A 39 -19.62 9.36 -7.90
C ILE A 39 -18.72 9.52 -6.67
N VAL A 40 -17.62 8.77 -6.64
CA VAL A 40 -16.56 8.94 -5.63
C VAL A 40 -15.69 10.13 -6.05
N ASN A 41 -15.74 11.19 -5.27
CA ASN A 41 -15.04 12.46 -5.53
C ASN A 41 -13.81 12.69 -4.64
N LEU A 42 -13.45 11.71 -3.82
CA LEU A 42 -12.26 11.78 -2.94
C LEU A 42 -11.26 10.70 -3.34
N ARG A 43 -9.98 11.06 -3.30
CA ARG A 43 -8.91 10.10 -3.53
C ARG A 43 -8.94 9.00 -2.48
N PRO A 44 -8.98 7.72 -2.88
CA PRO A 44 -9.02 6.60 -1.94
C PRO A 44 -7.77 6.56 -1.05
N TYR A 45 -7.99 6.18 0.21
CA TYR A 45 -6.92 5.85 1.15
C TYR A 45 -7.12 4.42 1.64
N ARG A 46 -6.22 3.53 1.28
CA ARG A 46 -6.26 2.13 1.70
C ARG A 46 -5.08 1.82 2.62
N SER A 47 -5.35 1.15 3.72
CA SER A 47 -4.32 0.82 4.72
C SER A 47 -4.55 -0.58 5.25
N PRO A 48 -4.23 -1.61 4.46
CA PRO A 48 -4.37 -2.99 4.89
C PRO A 48 -3.41 -3.31 6.04
N HIS A 49 -3.83 -4.23 6.90
CA HIS A 49 -2.98 -4.75 7.97
C HIS A 49 -1.89 -5.67 7.40
N HIS A 50 -0.74 -5.78 8.05
CA HIS A 50 0.39 -6.60 7.58
C HIS A 50 0.07 -8.10 7.47
N THR A 51 -1.00 -8.58 8.13
CA THR A 51 -1.49 -9.97 8.02
C THR A 51 -2.38 -10.23 6.81
N ILE A 52 -2.57 -9.24 5.94
CA ILE A 52 -3.41 -9.37 4.75
C ILE A 52 -2.95 -10.52 3.86
N SER A 53 -3.88 -11.27 3.31
CA SER A 53 -3.58 -12.30 2.32
C SER A 53 -3.25 -11.68 0.95
N ILE A 54 -2.48 -12.40 0.12
CA ILE A 54 -2.20 -12.00 -1.26
C ILE A 54 -3.51 -11.80 -2.04
N SER A 55 -4.49 -12.70 -1.87
CA SER A 55 -5.77 -12.60 -2.55
C SER A 55 -6.61 -11.38 -2.12
N SER A 56 -6.48 -10.93 -0.88
CA SER A 56 -7.14 -9.69 -0.44
C SER A 56 -6.41 -8.45 -0.94
N LEU A 57 -5.09 -8.52 -1.07
CA LEU A 57 -4.27 -7.42 -1.55
C LEU A 57 -4.41 -7.22 -3.07
N VAL A 58 -4.29 -8.28 -3.85
CA VAL A 58 -4.35 -8.28 -5.33
C VAL A 58 -5.79 -8.32 -5.83
N GLY A 59 -6.62 -9.08 -5.15
CA GLY A 59 -7.97 -9.40 -5.56
C GLY A 59 -8.11 -10.88 -5.90
N GLY A 60 -9.34 -11.33 -6.03
CA GLY A 60 -9.63 -12.74 -6.29
C GLY A 60 -11.03 -13.15 -5.86
N GLY A 61 -11.18 -14.42 -5.53
CA GLY A 61 -12.45 -15.05 -5.19
C GLY A 61 -13.00 -15.93 -6.31
N LYS A 62 -14.14 -16.57 -6.07
CA LYS A 62 -14.84 -17.38 -7.08
C LYS A 62 -15.31 -16.51 -8.24
N ILE A 63 -15.83 -15.33 -7.93
CA ILE A 63 -16.06 -14.22 -8.87
C ILE A 63 -14.93 -13.22 -8.57
N PRO A 64 -13.99 -12.97 -9.51
CA PRO A 64 -12.85 -12.11 -9.25
C PRO A 64 -13.29 -10.69 -8.89
N LYS A 65 -12.96 -10.24 -7.67
CA LYS A 65 -13.18 -8.88 -7.19
C LYS A 65 -11.85 -8.14 -7.05
N PRO A 66 -11.84 -6.81 -7.21
CA PRO A 66 -10.64 -6.02 -7.00
C PRO A 66 -10.17 -6.10 -5.55
N GLY A 67 -8.84 -6.15 -5.34
CA GLY A 67 -8.21 -6.11 -4.02
C GLY A 67 -7.81 -4.70 -3.61
N GLU A 68 -7.13 -4.58 -2.45
CA GLU A 68 -6.70 -3.31 -1.86
C GLU A 68 -5.85 -2.45 -2.82
N ILE A 69 -5.03 -3.09 -3.67
CA ILE A 69 -4.20 -2.41 -4.68
C ILE A 69 -5.08 -1.65 -5.68
N SER A 70 -6.09 -2.31 -6.25
CA SER A 70 -7.02 -1.67 -7.21
C SER A 70 -7.97 -0.71 -6.52
N LEU A 71 -8.37 -0.98 -5.27
CA LEU A 71 -9.18 -0.07 -4.46
C LEU A 71 -8.45 1.23 -4.08
N ALA A 72 -7.10 1.24 -4.16
CA ALA A 72 -6.28 2.42 -3.96
C ALA A 72 -6.06 3.22 -5.26
N HIS A 73 -6.64 2.82 -6.39
CA HIS A 73 -6.47 3.47 -7.69
C HIS A 73 -6.73 4.98 -7.62
N HIS A 74 -5.85 5.79 -8.20
CA HIS A 74 -5.79 7.26 -8.11
C HIS A 74 -5.73 7.84 -6.68
N GLY A 75 -5.35 6.99 -5.72
CA GLY A 75 -5.25 7.35 -4.31
C GLY A 75 -3.95 6.86 -3.67
N VAL A 76 -4.03 6.53 -2.40
CA VAL A 76 -2.89 6.14 -1.56
C VAL A 76 -3.07 4.74 -1.01
N LEU A 77 -2.09 3.88 -1.23
CA LEU A 77 -1.92 2.60 -0.53
C LEU A 77 -0.86 2.78 0.56
N PHE A 78 -1.28 2.78 1.81
CA PHE A 78 -0.39 2.94 2.97
C PHE A 78 -0.12 1.59 3.63
N LEU A 79 1.14 1.19 3.70
CA LEU A 79 1.61 -0.01 4.38
C LEU A 79 2.38 0.37 5.64
N ASP A 80 1.72 0.27 6.79
CA ASP A 80 2.38 0.45 8.08
C ASP A 80 3.11 -0.84 8.48
N GLU A 81 4.18 -0.70 9.28
CA GLU A 81 4.99 -1.85 9.69
C GLU A 81 5.47 -2.69 8.48
N PHE A 82 5.99 -2.01 7.46
CA PHE A 82 6.29 -2.58 6.14
C PHE A 82 7.13 -3.86 6.20
N THR A 83 8.05 -3.96 7.16
CA THR A 83 8.90 -5.15 7.39
C THR A 83 8.17 -6.32 8.05
N GLU A 84 6.93 -6.12 8.56
CA GLU A 84 6.14 -7.20 9.16
C GLU A 84 5.25 -7.92 8.15
N PHE A 85 5.08 -7.36 6.96
CA PHE A 85 4.40 -8.07 5.86
C PHE A 85 5.16 -9.32 5.45
N ASN A 86 4.44 -10.34 5.03
CA ASN A 86 5.04 -11.52 4.41
C ASN A 86 5.77 -11.09 3.12
N LYS A 87 6.99 -11.61 2.92
CA LYS A 87 7.82 -11.29 1.75
C LYS A 87 7.06 -11.51 0.43
N ASN A 88 6.37 -12.64 0.29
CA ASN A 88 5.61 -12.94 -0.91
C ASN A 88 4.46 -11.94 -1.15
N THR A 89 3.85 -11.43 -0.06
CA THR A 89 2.81 -10.39 -0.13
C THR A 89 3.38 -9.05 -0.60
N LEU A 90 4.61 -8.71 -0.24
CA LEU A 90 5.27 -7.50 -0.74
C LEU A 90 5.71 -7.63 -2.21
N GLU A 91 6.20 -8.81 -2.61
CA GLU A 91 6.67 -9.02 -3.99
C GLU A 91 5.56 -8.85 -5.04
N VAL A 92 4.29 -9.13 -4.69
CA VAL A 92 3.18 -8.94 -5.63
C VAL A 92 2.87 -7.46 -5.96
N LEU A 93 3.42 -6.51 -5.19
CA LEU A 93 3.29 -5.08 -5.46
C LEU A 93 4.14 -4.62 -6.65
N ARG A 94 5.20 -5.36 -7.01
CA ARG A 94 6.15 -4.93 -8.04
C ARG A 94 5.48 -4.71 -9.39
N GLY A 95 4.69 -5.68 -9.84
CA GLY A 95 3.95 -5.57 -11.11
C GLY A 95 3.03 -4.34 -11.14
N PRO A 96 2.09 -4.20 -10.19
CA PRO A 96 1.20 -3.03 -10.14
C PRO A 96 1.90 -1.67 -10.03
N LEU A 97 3.03 -1.59 -9.34
CA LEU A 97 3.82 -0.35 -9.27
C LEU A 97 4.41 0.03 -10.64
N GLU A 98 4.78 -0.96 -11.46
CA GLU A 98 5.36 -0.78 -12.78
C GLU A 98 4.28 -0.61 -13.86
N ASP A 99 3.36 -1.58 -13.93
CA ASP A 99 2.36 -1.69 -15.00
C ASP A 99 1.09 -0.86 -14.78
N LYS A 100 0.90 -0.31 -13.57
CA LYS A 100 -0.32 0.44 -13.15
C LYS A 100 -1.61 -0.36 -13.30
N LYS A 101 -1.54 -1.68 -13.26
CA LYS A 101 -2.67 -2.61 -13.38
C LYS A 101 -2.43 -3.90 -12.62
N VAL A 102 -3.52 -4.59 -12.29
CA VAL A 102 -3.54 -5.92 -11.66
C VAL A 102 -4.35 -6.85 -12.53
N THR A 103 -3.77 -7.98 -12.94
CA THR A 103 -4.48 -9.02 -13.68
C THR A 103 -4.74 -10.22 -12.78
N ILE A 104 -6.01 -10.61 -12.66
CA ILE A 104 -6.46 -11.75 -11.89
C ILE A 104 -6.93 -12.82 -12.87
N SER A 105 -6.20 -13.92 -12.97
CA SER A 105 -6.56 -15.06 -13.81
C SER A 105 -7.19 -16.17 -12.96
N ARG A 106 -8.32 -16.69 -13.40
CA ARG A 106 -9.04 -17.82 -12.83
C ARG A 106 -9.49 -18.74 -13.97
N VAL A 107 -9.90 -19.96 -13.62
CA VAL A 107 -10.33 -20.98 -14.60
C VAL A 107 -11.37 -20.43 -15.58
N ASN A 108 -12.31 -19.60 -15.12
CA ASN A 108 -13.45 -19.14 -15.91
C ASN A 108 -13.34 -17.66 -16.38
N ALA A 109 -12.33 -16.91 -15.94
CA ALA A 109 -12.20 -15.50 -16.28
C ALA A 109 -10.82 -14.95 -15.99
N THR A 110 -10.34 -14.07 -16.89
CA THR A 110 -9.19 -13.19 -16.63
C THR A 110 -9.69 -11.76 -16.63
N LEU A 111 -9.54 -11.07 -15.50
CA LEU A 111 -9.94 -9.68 -15.32
C LEU A 111 -8.72 -8.83 -14.99
N THR A 112 -8.64 -7.66 -15.63
CA THR A 112 -7.61 -6.67 -15.36
C THR A 112 -8.24 -5.43 -14.76
N TYR A 113 -7.74 -5.01 -13.60
CA TYR A 113 -8.15 -3.80 -12.91
C TYR A 113 -7.04 -2.76 -12.98
N PRO A 114 -7.34 -1.48 -13.18
CA PRO A 114 -6.34 -0.44 -13.07
C PRO A 114 -5.85 -0.31 -11.62
N ALA A 115 -4.60 0.09 -11.45
CA ALA A 115 -3.91 0.16 -10.17
C ALA A 115 -2.84 1.25 -10.17
N ASN A 116 -3.20 2.45 -10.61
CA ASN A 116 -2.32 3.62 -10.52
C ASN A 116 -2.50 4.27 -9.15
N PHE A 117 -1.61 3.97 -8.21
CA PHE A 117 -1.69 4.43 -6.82
C PHE A 117 -0.34 4.95 -6.34
N MET A 118 -0.35 5.81 -5.33
CA MET A 118 0.84 6.19 -4.59
C MET A 118 1.09 5.17 -3.47
N LEU A 119 2.23 4.48 -3.52
CA LEU A 119 2.66 3.63 -2.41
C LEU A 119 3.33 4.49 -1.34
N VAL A 120 2.83 4.39 -0.12
CA VAL A 120 3.46 4.96 1.06
C VAL A 120 3.71 3.85 2.07
N ALA A 121 4.96 3.65 2.44
CA ALA A 121 5.35 2.63 3.40
C ALA A 121 5.98 3.26 4.64
N ALA A 122 5.70 2.72 5.80
CA ALA A 122 6.36 3.11 7.04
C ALA A 122 6.97 1.89 7.72
N MET A 123 8.20 2.02 8.18
CA MET A 123 8.89 0.97 8.92
C MET A 123 9.73 1.55 10.07
N ASN A 124 10.10 0.71 10.97
CA ASN A 124 11.09 1.02 12.00
C ASN A 124 12.51 0.75 11.48
N PRO A 125 13.54 1.40 12.03
CA PRO A 125 14.92 1.23 11.57
C PRO A 125 15.51 -0.15 11.94
N CYS A 126 14.94 -0.82 12.95
CA CYS A 126 15.32 -2.15 13.45
C CYS A 126 14.18 -2.78 14.25
N PRO A 127 14.26 -4.06 14.67
CA PRO A 127 13.22 -4.72 15.45
C PRO A 127 12.84 -4.00 16.75
N CYS A 128 13.79 -3.42 17.50
CA CYS A 128 13.50 -2.67 18.72
C CYS A 128 13.05 -1.22 18.46
N GLY A 129 13.24 -0.70 17.23
CA GLY A 129 12.83 0.66 16.82
C GLY A 129 13.83 1.77 17.15
N TYR A 130 14.95 1.50 17.85
CA TYR A 130 15.86 2.52 18.39
C TYR A 130 17.20 2.65 17.65
N TYR A 131 17.42 1.93 16.56
CA TYR A 131 18.65 2.08 15.79
C TYR A 131 18.77 3.51 15.23
N GLY A 132 19.88 4.19 15.56
CA GLY A 132 20.10 5.60 15.22
C GLY A 132 19.36 6.60 16.12
N SER A 133 18.61 6.15 17.14
CA SER A 133 17.96 7.05 18.10
C SER A 133 18.96 7.70 19.03
N LYS A 134 18.72 9.00 19.35
CA LYS A 134 19.47 9.73 20.39
C LYS A 134 18.86 9.60 21.79
N GLU A 135 17.66 9.05 21.90
CA GLU A 135 16.89 8.99 23.14
C GLU A 135 17.09 7.66 23.89
N LYS A 136 17.23 6.58 23.13
CA LYS A 136 17.40 5.25 23.70
C LYS A 136 18.36 4.44 22.85
N GLU A 137 19.24 3.70 23.51
CA GLU A 137 20.22 2.84 22.85
C GLU A 137 19.55 1.61 22.22
N CYS A 138 20.02 1.25 21.02
CA CYS A 138 19.53 0.09 20.30
C CYS A 138 20.13 -1.19 20.90
N CYS A 139 19.29 -2.14 21.28
CA CYS A 139 19.72 -3.45 21.80
C CYS A 139 19.85 -4.54 20.72
N CYS A 140 19.60 -4.23 19.45
CA CYS A 140 19.66 -5.21 18.37
C CYS A 140 21.10 -5.46 17.91
N LYS A 141 21.46 -6.74 17.72
CA LYS A 141 22.73 -7.13 17.09
C LYS A 141 22.75 -6.70 15.61
N PRO A 142 23.92 -6.39 15.03
CA PRO A 142 24.03 -5.99 13.61
C PRO A 142 23.38 -6.98 12.64
N GLU A 143 23.51 -8.27 12.89
CA GLU A 143 22.89 -9.33 12.08
C GLU A 143 21.36 -9.30 12.13
N GLN A 144 20.77 -8.98 13.29
CA GLN A 144 19.31 -8.84 13.42
C GLN A 144 18.80 -7.65 12.65
N ILE A 145 19.52 -6.51 12.66
CA ILE A 145 19.18 -5.31 11.89
C ILE A 145 19.24 -5.64 10.38
N LYS A 146 20.32 -6.29 9.94
CA LYS A 146 20.49 -6.70 8.54
C LYS A 146 19.38 -7.66 8.10
N LYS A 147 19.06 -8.68 8.89
CA LYS A 147 17.97 -9.63 8.61
C LYS A 147 16.62 -8.93 8.55
N TYR A 148 16.36 -7.97 9.43
CA TYR A 148 15.13 -7.20 9.48
C TYR A 148 14.95 -6.35 8.22
N ARG A 149 15.97 -5.62 7.79
CA ARG A 149 15.94 -4.77 6.59
C ARG A 149 15.85 -5.59 5.31
N ASN A 150 16.54 -6.73 5.25
CA ASN A 150 16.53 -7.64 4.10
C ASN A 150 15.19 -8.37 3.86
N LYS A 151 14.18 -8.17 4.72
CA LYS A 151 12.81 -8.63 4.45
C LYS A 151 12.21 -7.93 3.23
N ILE A 152 12.63 -6.69 2.94
CA ILE A 152 12.23 -5.93 1.77
C ILE A 152 13.29 -6.16 0.69
N SER A 153 12.84 -6.59 -0.49
CA SER A 153 13.77 -6.84 -1.61
C SER A 153 14.30 -5.54 -2.21
N GLY A 154 15.55 -5.57 -2.72
CA GLY A 154 16.13 -4.46 -3.46
C GLY A 154 15.22 -3.99 -4.60
N PRO A 155 14.77 -4.89 -5.50
CA PRO A 155 13.89 -4.52 -6.61
C PRO A 155 12.58 -3.84 -6.20
N LEU A 156 12.05 -4.10 -5.00
CA LEU A 156 10.87 -3.38 -4.49
C LEU A 156 11.26 -2.00 -3.96
N LEU A 157 12.40 -1.88 -3.28
CA LEU A 157 12.93 -0.59 -2.82
C LEU A 157 13.24 0.35 -3.98
N ASP A 158 13.80 -0.16 -5.08
CA ASP A 158 14.14 0.62 -6.28
C ASP A 158 12.91 1.26 -6.96
N ARG A 159 11.70 0.80 -6.62
CA ARG A 159 10.43 1.36 -7.10
C ARG A 159 9.81 2.40 -6.16
N ILE A 160 10.47 2.67 -5.05
CA ILE A 160 10.08 3.71 -4.10
C ILE A 160 11.02 4.90 -4.30
N ASP A 161 10.53 5.96 -4.91
CA ASP A 161 11.35 7.09 -5.35
C ASP A 161 11.89 7.94 -4.19
N LEU A 162 11.18 7.99 -3.05
CA LEU A 162 11.52 8.85 -1.92
C LEU A 162 11.73 8.02 -0.65
N HIS A 163 12.92 8.12 -0.09
CA HIS A 163 13.28 7.50 1.19
C HIS A 163 13.56 8.59 2.22
N ILE A 164 12.77 8.64 3.29
CA ILE A 164 12.86 9.67 4.32
C ILE A 164 13.12 9.02 5.69
N GLU A 165 14.17 9.45 6.35
CA GLU A 165 14.43 9.09 7.74
C GLU A 165 13.83 10.15 8.67
N VAL A 166 12.95 9.70 9.59
CA VAL A 166 12.27 10.57 10.55
C VAL A 166 12.83 10.31 11.94
N SER A 167 13.53 11.30 12.49
CA SER A 167 14.03 11.27 13.87
C SER A 167 12.88 11.39 14.88
N GLY A 168 13.08 10.84 16.09
CA GLY A 168 12.17 11.08 17.22
C GLY A 168 12.14 12.58 17.56
N VAL A 169 10.93 13.10 17.82
CA VAL A 169 10.74 14.48 18.28
C VAL A 169 10.56 14.43 19.79
N LYS A 170 11.38 15.20 20.52
CA LYS A 170 11.17 15.41 21.96
C LYS A 170 9.93 16.29 22.13
N TYR A 171 8.99 15.84 22.94
CA TYR A 171 7.89 16.66 23.44
C TYR A 171 8.33 17.40 24.70
#